data_b47a6fc7b50b35171abc5f055a112dff
#
_entry.id   b47a6fc7b50b35171abc5f055a112dff
#
_cell.length_a   1.000
_cell.length_b   1.000
_cell.length_c   1.000
_cell.angle_alpha   90.00
_cell.angle_beta   90.00
_cell.angle_gamma   90.00
#
_symmetry.space_group_name_H-M   'P 1'
#
loop_
_entity.id
_entity.type
_entity.pdbx_description
1 polymer ?
#
loop_
_entity_poly.entity_id
_entity_poly.type
_entity_poly.pdbx_seq_one_letter_code
_entity_poly.pdbx_strand_id
1 'polypeptide(L)'
;QYAMNHETRLDFFLVNQDGGQFSAAFARELGAVSPFNRVTADAAETELRQRARADEVMFLVVIRPDFEQNLAVRARAVKLLVAPGTSPVFAGIAEARVTELLNRFYLQYRMASLPGISAGVLDTSTPLVDSESLFDDSGVLPSSVQHNVPAWLLFAMFFIAVPLSTTLIHERQQGTLMRLQTMGVSRARVLSGKVV
;
A
#
# COMPACT_ATOMS: atom_id res chain seq x y z
N GLN A 1 3.96 7.57 -33.18
CA GLN A 1 2.67 7.39 -32.48
C GLN A 1 2.81 6.16 -31.56
N TYR A 2 3.48 6.32 -30.42
CA TYR A 2 3.52 5.29 -29.38
C TYR A 2 2.32 5.54 -28.46
N ALA A 3 1.23 4.83 -28.69
CA ALA A 3 0.14 4.73 -27.74
C ALA A 3 0.66 3.92 -26.53
N MET A 4 1.02 4.65 -25.46
CA MET A 4 1.30 4.04 -24.15
C MET A 4 -0.05 3.64 -23.55
N ASN A 5 -0.56 2.48 -23.93
CA ASN A 5 -1.66 1.81 -23.24
C ASN A 5 -1.04 0.88 -22.18
N HIS A 6 -0.32 1.47 -21.23
CA HIS A 6 -0.03 0.77 -19.96
C HIS A 6 -1.27 0.92 -19.07
N GLU A 7 -2.30 0.12 -19.33
CA GLU A 7 -3.25 -0.22 -18.30
C GLU A 7 -2.43 -0.79 -17.15
N THR A 8 -2.41 -0.07 -16.05
CA THR A 8 -1.70 -0.51 -14.84
C THR A 8 -2.40 -1.77 -14.35
N ARG A 9 -1.83 -2.94 -14.67
CA ARG A 9 -2.35 -4.23 -14.24
C ARG A 9 -1.93 -4.45 -12.80
N LEU A 10 -2.89 -4.81 -11.97
CA LEU A 10 -2.67 -5.17 -10.58
C LEU A 10 -2.57 -6.70 -10.49
N ASP A 11 -1.36 -7.23 -10.56
CA ASP A 11 -1.10 -8.66 -10.48
C ASP A 11 -1.36 -9.17 -9.07
N PHE A 12 -2.14 -10.26 -8.96
CA PHE A 12 -2.47 -10.83 -7.67
C PHE A 12 -2.58 -12.37 -7.69
N PHE A 13 -2.25 -12.97 -6.56
CA PHE A 13 -2.59 -14.36 -6.25
C PHE A 13 -3.93 -14.42 -5.54
N LEU A 14 -4.66 -15.52 -5.77
CA LEU A 14 -5.93 -15.80 -5.10
C LEU A 14 -5.89 -17.16 -4.42
N VAL A 15 -6.20 -17.16 -3.12
CA VAL A 15 -6.42 -18.37 -2.32
C VAL A 15 -7.88 -18.39 -1.89
N ASN A 16 -8.61 -19.42 -2.28
CA ASN A 16 -9.98 -19.65 -1.82
C ASN A 16 -9.96 -20.77 -0.78
N GLN A 17 -10.19 -20.42 0.49
CA GLN A 17 -10.29 -21.37 1.60
C GLN A 17 -11.71 -21.86 1.82
N ASP A 18 -12.69 -21.28 1.11
CA ASP A 18 -14.10 -21.64 1.17
C ASP A 18 -14.49 -22.47 -0.06
N GLY A 19 -15.21 -23.55 0.12
CA GLY A 19 -15.66 -24.45 -0.96
C GLY A 19 -17.02 -24.08 -1.57
N GLY A 20 -17.59 -22.91 -1.17
CA GLY A 20 -18.93 -22.49 -1.56
C GLY A 20 -19.04 -22.00 -3.01
N GLN A 21 -20.26 -22.01 -3.55
CA GLN A 21 -20.52 -21.49 -4.90
C GLN A 21 -20.36 -19.97 -4.96
N PHE A 22 -20.71 -19.23 -3.89
CA PHE A 22 -20.58 -17.78 -3.83
C PHE A 22 -19.12 -17.34 -3.79
N SER A 23 -18.28 -18.01 -3.02
CA SER A 23 -16.83 -17.74 -2.99
C SER A 23 -16.18 -18.01 -4.33
N ALA A 24 -16.58 -19.09 -5.02
CA ALA A 24 -16.11 -19.41 -6.37
C ALA A 24 -16.57 -18.38 -7.41
N ALA A 25 -17.80 -17.87 -7.29
CA ALA A 25 -18.31 -16.79 -8.15
C ALA A 25 -17.55 -15.48 -7.89
N PHE A 26 -17.34 -15.12 -6.63
CA PHE A 26 -16.55 -13.95 -6.26
C PHE A 26 -15.11 -14.02 -6.82
N ALA A 27 -14.46 -15.18 -6.68
CA ALA A 27 -13.11 -15.42 -7.20
C ALA A 27 -13.00 -15.23 -8.72
N ARG A 28 -14.03 -15.65 -9.46
CA ARG A 28 -14.11 -15.47 -10.93
C ARG A 28 -14.33 -14.02 -11.31
N GLU A 29 -15.27 -13.35 -10.66
CA GLU A 29 -15.56 -11.94 -10.95
C GLU A 29 -14.37 -11.04 -10.59
N LEU A 30 -13.69 -11.29 -9.47
CA LEU A 30 -12.50 -10.52 -9.10
C LEU A 30 -11.41 -10.61 -10.17
N GLY A 31 -11.19 -11.81 -10.75
CA GLY A 31 -10.22 -11.99 -11.83
C GLY A 31 -10.65 -11.40 -13.17
N ALA A 32 -11.92 -11.06 -13.35
CA ALA A 32 -12.47 -10.46 -14.57
C ALA A 32 -12.55 -8.92 -14.51
N VAL A 33 -12.46 -8.33 -13.33
CA VAL A 33 -12.59 -6.87 -13.12
C VAL A 33 -11.26 -6.17 -13.35
N SER A 34 -11.19 -5.27 -14.34
CA SER A 34 -10.03 -4.38 -14.54
C SER A 34 -9.87 -3.43 -13.32
N PRO A 35 -8.65 -3.14 -12.86
CA PRO A 35 -7.36 -3.47 -13.45
C PRO A 35 -6.71 -4.78 -12.93
N PHE A 36 -7.46 -5.68 -12.29
CA PHE A 36 -6.92 -6.91 -11.71
C PHE A 36 -6.49 -7.92 -12.77
N ASN A 37 -5.30 -8.52 -12.55
CA ASN A 37 -4.78 -9.61 -13.35
C ASN A 37 -4.42 -10.78 -12.43
N ARG A 38 -5.21 -11.84 -12.50
CA ARG A 38 -4.99 -13.03 -11.68
C ARG A 38 -3.83 -13.85 -12.22
N VAL A 39 -2.79 -13.98 -11.42
CA VAL A 39 -1.68 -14.89 -11.69
C VAL A 39 -2.04 -16.27 -11.11
N THR A 40 -2.16 -17.26 -11.99
CA THR A 40 -2.45 -18.65 -11.58
C THR A 40 -1.17 -19.30 -11.07
N ALA A 41 -1.19 -19.75 -9.81
CA ALA A 41 -0.13 -20.55 -9.24
C ALA A 41 -0.77 -21.68 -8.45
N ASP A 42 -0.35 -22.90 -8.73
CA ASP A 42 -0.78 -24.11 -8.02
C ASP A 42 0.20 -24.38 -6.88
N ALA A 43 0.03 -23.62 -5.79
CA ALA A 43 0.92 -23.66 -4.64
C ALA A 43 0.14 -23.45 -3.34
N ALA A 44 0.67 -23.95 -2.23
CA ALA A 44 0.07 -23.74 -0.91
C ALA A 44 0.11 -22.23 -0.52
N GLU A 45 -0.84 -21.81 0.32
CA GLU A 45 -0.95 -20.41 0.75
C GLU A 45 0.37 -19.87 1.33
N THR A 46 1.08 -20.69 2.11
CA THR A 46 2.37 -20.32 2.71
C THR A 46 3.43 -19.99 1.66
N GLU A 47 3.46 -20.75 0.59
CA GLU A 47 4.36 -20.52 -0.55
C GLU A 47 3.95 -19.26 -1.33
N LEU A 48 2.65 -19.08 -1.60
CA LEU A 48 2.13 -17.88 -2.24
C LEU A 48 2.41 -16.62 -1.43
N ARG A 49 2.36 -16.70 -0.10
CA ARG A 49 2.76 -15.59 0.79
C ARG A 49 4.24 -15.26 0.66
N GLN A 50 5.11 -16.26 0.56
CA GLN A 50 6.55 -16.03 0.37
C GLN A 50 6.85 -15.41 -0.99
N ARG A 51 6.18 -15.86 -2.06
CA ARG A 51 6.32 -15.29 -3.40
C ARG A 51 5.80 -13.85 -3.48
N ALA A 52 4.68 -13.55 -2.81
CA ALA A 52 4.17 -12.18 -2.69
C ALA A 52 5.11 -11.29 -1.85
N ARG A 53 5.77 -11.81 -0.80
CA ARG A 53 6.83 -11.10 -0.07
C ARG A 53 8.08 -10.82 -0.92
N ALA A 54 8.32 -11.62 -1.94
CA ALA A 54 9.39 -11.43 -2.92
C ALA A 54 8.98 -10.50 -4.08
N ASP A 55 7.86 -9.77 -3.94
CA ASP A 55 7.31 -8.83 -4.92
C ASP A 55 6.98 -9.46 -6.30
N GLU A 56 6.71 -10.77 -6.36
CA GLU A 56 6.29 -11.43 -7.60
C GLU A 56 4.91 -10.95 -8.06
N VAL A 57 4.03 -10.62 -7.09
CA VAL A 57 2.73 -10.00 -7.30
C VAL A 57 2.53 -8.86 -6.32
N MET A 58 1.64 -7.93 -6.66
CA MET A 58 1.32 -6.79 -5.79
C MET A 58 0.43 -7.19 -4.60
N PHE A 59 -0.41 -8.22 -4.78
CA PHE A 59 -1.41 -8.60 -3.79
C PHE A 59 -1.57 -10.12 -3.68
N LEU A 60 -1.92 -10.56 -2.47
CA LEU A 60 -2.46 -11.89 -2.24
C LEU A 60 -3.85 -11.74 -1.60
N VAL A 61 -4.87 -12.20 -2.31
CA VAL A 61 -6.26 -12.18 -1.86
C VAL A 61 -6.60 -13.54 -1.28
N VAL A 62 -7.01 -13.57 -0.01
CA VAL A 62 -7.43 -14.79 0.67
C VAL A 62 -8.91 -14.68 0.99
N ILE A 63 -9.73 -15.56 0.41
CA ILE A 63 -11.12 -15.72 0.75
C ILE A 63 -11.19 -16.64 1.96
N ARG A 64 -11.74 -16.13 3.07
CA ARG A 64 -11.83 -16.89 4.33
C ARG A 64 -12.86 -18.01 4.26
N PRO A 65 -12.72 -19.06 5.07
CA PRO A 65 -13.76 -20.06 5.22
C PRO A 65 -15.05 -19.42 5.73
N ASP A 66 -16.17 -20.06 5.48
CA ASP A 66 -17.52 -19.57 5.83
C ASP A 66 -17.83 -18.20 5.17
N PHE A 67 -17.43 -18.03 3.92
CA PHE A 67 -17.57 -16.77 3.17
C PHE A 67 -19.00 -16.23 3.18
N GLU A 68 -20.00 -17.09 2.93
CA GLU A 68 -21.41 -16.69 2.89
C GLU A 68 -21.90 -16.23 4.27
N GLN A 69 -21.51 -16.94 5.36
CA GLN A 69 -21.90 -16.58 6.72
C GLN A 69 -21.25 -15.25 7.13
N ASN A 70 -19.96 -15.09 6.83
CA ASN A 70 -19.25 -13.84 7.06
C ASN A 70 -19.88 -12.68 6.29
N LEU A 71 -20.30 -12.93 5.05
CA LEU A 71 -20.99 -11.94 4.23
C LEU A 71 -22.36 -11.59 4.83
N ALA A 72 -23.12 -12.59 5.31
CA ALA A 72 -24.45 -12.40 5.89
C ALA A 72 -24.44 -11.50 7.14
N VAL A 73 -23.45 -11.69 8.02
CA VAL A 73 -23.30 -10.90 9.27
C VAL A 73 -22.40 -9.68 9.08
N ARG A 74 -21.99 -9.39 7.84
CA ARG A 74 -21.07 -8.32 7.48
C ARG A 74 -19.76 -8.37 8.27
N ALA A 75 -19.22 -9.57 8.43
CA ALA A 75 -17.87 -9.78 8.97
C ALA A 75 -16.81 -9.72 7.87
N ARG A 76 -15.53 -9.72 8.27
CA ARG A 76 -14.39 -9.72 7.35
C ARG A 76 -14.32 -11.03 6.55
N ALA A 77 -14.89 -11.02 5.35
CA ALA A 77 -14.99 -12.19 4.50
C ALA A 77 -13.72 -12.44 3.66
N VAL A 78 -12.98 -11.37 3.35
CA VAL A 78 -11.77 -11.42 2.51
C VAL A 78 -10.62 -10.74 3.21
N LYS A 79 -9.43 -11.33 3.11
CA LYS A 79 -8.16 -10.76 3.55
C LYS A 79 -7.35 -10.34 2.33
N LEU A 80 -6.95 -9.07 2.28
CA LEU A 80 -6.10 -8.50 1.25
C LEU A 80 -4.70 -8.29 1.83
N LEU A 81 -3.75 -9.08 1.38
CA LEU A 81 -2.35 -8.98 1.77
C LEU A 81 -1.58 -8.21 0.70
N VAL A 82 -0.92 -7.13 1.11
CA VAL A 82 -0.20 -6.21 0.23
C VAL A 82 1.28 -6.51 0.26
N ALA A 83 1.89 -6.69 -0.91
CA ALA A 83 3.32 -6.94 -1.03
C ALA A 83 4.15 -5.69 -0.65
N PRO A 84 5.40 -5.87 -0.16
CA PRO A 84 6.24 -4.78 0.35
C PRO A 84 6.51 -3.66 -0.65
N GLY A 85 6.74 -4.00 -1.92
CA GLY A 85 7.02 -3.04 -3.00
C GLY A 85 5.80 -2.31 -3.55
N THR A 86 4.58 -2.64 -3.07
CA THR A 86 3.35 -2.06 -3.62
C THR A 86 3.14 -0.64 -3.10
N SER A 87 2.92 0.31 -4.03
CA SER A 87 2.59 1.70 -3.69
C SER A 87 1.28 1.78 -2.90
N PRO A 88 1.19 2.65 -1.87
CA PRO A 88 -0.05 2.91 -1.13
C PRO A 88 -1.25 3.30 -2.00
N VAL A 89 -1.00 3.94 -3.14
CA VAL A 89 -2.05 4.29 -4.11
C VAL A 89 -2.68 3.03 -4.71
N PHE A 90 -1.86 2.06 -5.12
CA PHE A 90 -2.37 0.80 -5.66
C PHE A 90 -3.03 -0.05 -4.59
N ALA A 91 -2.51 -0.05 -3.37
CA ALA A 91 -3.17 -0.70 -2.23
C ALA A 91 -4.58 -0.12 -1.99
N GLY A 92 -4.72 1.20 -2.00
CA GLY A 92 -6.03 1.85 -1.86
C GLY A 92 -6.99 1.55 -3.01
N ILE A 93 -6.49 1.50 -4.26
CA ILE A 93 -7.31 1.12 -5.42
C ILE A 93 -7.78 -0.33 -5.29
N ALA A 94 -6.89 -1.26 -4.92
CA ALA A 94 -7.22 -2.66 -4.75
C ALA A 94 -8.26 -2.87 -3.65
N GLU A 95 -8.07 -2.25 -2.48
CA GLU A 95 -9.00 -2.32 -1.36
C GLU A 95 -10.39 -1.77 -1.74
N ALA A 96 -10.45 -0.61 -2.41
CA ALA A 96 -11.69 -0.01 -2.86
C ALA A 96 -12.45 -0.93 -3.84
N ARG A 97 -11.75 -1.54 -4.80
CA ARG A 97 -12.35 -2.44 -5.79
C ARG A 97 -12.82 -3.75 -5.19
N VAL A 98 -12.03 -4.35 -4.31
CA VAL A 98 -12.44 -5.56 -3.58
C VAL A 98 -13.65 -5.28 -2.70
N THR A 99 -13.68 -4.14 -2.02
CA THR A 99 -14.81 -3.69 -1.20
C THR A 99 -16.06 -3.44 -2.04
N GLU A 100 -15.93 -2.79 -3.19
CA GLU A 100 -17.04 -2.57 -4.13
C GLU A 100 -17.66 -3.89 -4.59
N LEU A 101 -16.82 -4.85 -4.98
CA LEU A 101 -17.27 -6.16 -5.42
C LEU A 101 -17.94 -6.93 -4.27
N LEU A 102 -17.37 -6.92 -3.08
CA LEU A 102 -17.97 -7.55 -1.88
C LEU A 102 -19.32 -6.94 -1.52
N ASN A 103 -19.45 -5.62 -1.59
CA ASN A 103 -20.73 -4.94 -1.34
C ASN A 103 -21.79 -5.37 -2.38
N ARG A 104 -21.41 -5.57 -3.63
CA ARG A 104 -22.31 -6.08 -4.68
C ARG A 104 -22.78 -7.51 -4.34
N PHE A 105 -21.86 -8.40 -3.96
CA PHE A 105 -22.18 -9.76 -3.52
C PHE A 105 -23.04 -9.78 -2.26
N TYR A 106 -22.77 -8.92 -1.28
CA TYR A 106 -23.59 -8.77 -0.09
C TYR A 106 -25.02 -8.39 -0.43
N LEU A 107 -25.21 -7.43 -1.34
CA LEU A 107 -26.54 -7.03 -1.80
C LEU A 107 -27.27 -8.17 -2.49
N GLN A 108 -26.60 -8.89 -3.39
CA GLN A 108 -27.17 -10.06 -4.08
C GLN A 108 -27.60 -11.15 -3.09
N TYR A 109 -26.72 -11.44 -2.10
CA TYR A 109 -27.04 -12.40 -1.05
C TYR A 109 -28.25 -12.00 -0.22
N ARG A 110 -28.32 -10.73 0.20
CA ARG A 110 -29.45 -10.18 0.97
C ARG A 110 -30.75 -10.22 0.18
N MET A 111 -30.73 -9.89 -1.10
CA MET A 111 -31.90 -9.94 -1.96
C MET A 111 -32.38 -11.38 -2.21
N ALA A 112 -31.46 -12.32 -2.29
CA ALA A 112 -31.81 -13.75 -2.46
C ALA A 112 -32.37 -14.38 -1.16
N SER A 113 -31.88 -13.94 0.00
CA SER A 113 -32.20 -14.54 1.31
C SER A 113 -33.46 -13.96 1.97
N LEU A 114 -33.88 -12.75 1.61
CA LEU A 114 -35.00 -12.03 2.24
C LEU A 114 -35.82 -11.26 1.19
N PRO A 115 -36.74 -11.95 0.46
CA PRO A 115 -37.64 -11.27 -0.46
C PRO A 115 -38.59 -10.35 0.34
N GLY A 116 -38.45 -9.02 0.18
CA GLY A 116 -39.34 -8.00 0.76
C GLY A 116 -38.71 -6.93 1.65
N ILE A 117 -37.41 -6.92 1.86
CA ILE A 117 -36.74 -5.83 2.57
C ILE A 117 -36.28 -4.80 1.55
N SER A 118 -36.91 -3.61 1.61
CA SER A 118 -36.41 -2.41 0.95
C SER A 118 -34.97 -2.13 1.40
N ALA A 119 -34.14 -1.60 0.49
CA ALA A 119 -32.74 -1.26 0.66
C ALA A 119 -32.47 -0.16 1.73
N GLY A 120 -33.31 -0.07 2.75
CA GLY A 120 -33.21 0.87 3.87
C GLY A 120 -32.13 0.45 4.84
N VAL A 121 -31.14 1.34 4.97
CA VAL A 121 -30.07 1.28 5.96
C VAL A 121 -29.11 0.09 5.78
N LEU A 122 -28.30 0.16 4.73
CA LEU A 122 -27.08 -0.61 4.67
C LEU A 122 -26.10 -0.02 5.67
N ASP A 123 -25.89 -0.71 6.79
CA ASP A 123 -24.80 -0.36 7.69
C ASP A 123 -23.47 -0.60 6.97
N THR A 124 -22.84 0.48 6.50
CA THR A 124 -21.56 0.45 5.80
C THR A 124 -20.38 0.61 6.74
N SER A 125 -20.61 0.66 8.06
CA SER A 125 -19.60 0.97 9.06
C SER A 125 -18.57 -0.14 9.27
N THR A 126 -18.95 -1.41 9.04
CA THR A 126 -18.04 -2.54 9.24
C THR A 126 -17.30 -2.87 7.94
N PRO A 127 -15.96 -2.83 7.89
CA PRO A 127 -15.19 -3.18 6.71
C PRO A 127 -15.30 -4.69 6.41
N LEU A 128 -15.64 -5.04 5.17
CA LEU A 128 -15.71 -6.43 4.70
C LEU A 128 -14.32 -6.98 4.32
N VAL A 129 -13.37 -6.09 4.09
CA VAL A 129 -11.98 -6.40 3.72
C VAL A 129 -11.08 -6.18 4.92
N ASP A 130 -10.17 -7.10 5.13
CA ASP A 130 -9.09 -7.02 6.10
C ASP A 130 -7.79 -6.81 5.35
N SER A 131 -7.30 -5.57 5.32
CA SER A 131 -6.07 -5.22 4.59
C SER A 131 -4.87 -5.29 5.52
N GLU A 132 -3.86 -6.08 5.15
CA GLU A 132 -2.66 -6.30 5.94
C GLU A 132 -1.40 -6.22 5.06
N SER A 133 -0.32 -5.67 5.62
CA SER A 133 0.99 -5.65 4.96
C SER A 133 1.73 -6.97 5.14
N LEU A 134 2.34 -7.47 4.08
CA LEU A 134 3.24 -8.63 4.15
C LEU A 134 4.66 -8.26 4.62
N PHE A 135 4.94 -6.97 4.75
CA PHE A 135 6.28 -6.48 5.12
C PHE A 135 6.58 -6.64 6.62
N ASP A 136 5.58 -6.46 7.48
CA ASP A 136 5.75 -6.43 8.92
C ASP A 136 4.78 -7.41 9.60
N ASP A 137 5.28 -8.12 10.63
CA ASP A 137 4.45 -8.99 11.47
C ASP A 137 3.37 -8.21 12.26
N SER A 138 3.48 -6.88 12.33
CA SER A 138 2.45 -6.00 12.88
C SER A 138 1.15 -5.97 12.07
N GLY A 139 1.22 -6.39 10.78
CA GLY A 139 0.06 -6.41 9.88
C GLY A 139 -0.49 -5.03 9.48
N VAL A 140 0.15 -3.95 9.89
CA VAL A 140 -0.31 -2.58 9.62
C VAL A 140 0.27 -2.09 8.31
N LEU A 141 -0.59 -1.63 7.39
CA LEU A 141 -0.15 -0.96 6.18
C LEU A 141 0.51 0.38 6.53
N PRO A 142 1.73 0.65 6.01
CA PRO A 142 2.36 1.94 6.19
C PRO A 142 1.47 3.06 5.65
N SER A 143 1.22 4.07 6.45
CA SER A 143 0.47 5.24 5.98
C SER A 143 1.27 6.01 4.93
N SER A 144 0.57 6.76 4.06
CA SER A 144 1.22 7.63 3.07
C SER A 144 2.23 8.59 3.72
N VAL A 145 1.97 9.01 4.96
CA VAL A 145 2.87 9.86 5.74
C VAL A 145 4.16 9.10 6.10
N GLN A 146 4.05 7.87 6.60
CA GLN A 146 5.22 7.04 6.96
C GLN A 146 6.10 6.72 5.76
N HIS A 147 5.50 6.58 4.58
CA HIS A 147 6.25 6.33 3.35
C HIS A 147 6.95 7.60 2.82
N ASN A 148 6.30 8.76 2.89
CA ASN A 148 6.79 10.00 2.31
C ASN A 148 7.75 10.78 3.21
N VAL A 149 7.62 10.68 4.55
CA VAL A 149 8.45 11.44 5.48
C VAL A 149 9.95 11.24 5.27
N PRO A 150 10.49 10.01 5.10
CA PRO A 150 11.92 9.83 4.86
C PRO A 150 12.40 10.50 3.56
N ALA A 151 11.59 10.44 2.49
CA ALA A 151 11.92 11.07 1.22
C ALA A 151 11.99 12.61 1.35
N TRP A 152 11.03 13.21 2.03
CA TRP A 152 11.01 14.65 2.31
C TRP A 152 12.16 15.10 3.20
N LEU A 153 12.55 14.29 4.19
CA LEU A 153 13.73 14.58 5.04
C LEU A 153 15.01 14.59 4.22
N LEU A 154 15.23 13.59 3.36
CA LEU A 154 16.39 13.56 2.47
C LEU A 154 16.40 14.77 1.54
N PHE A 155 15.26 15.12 0.96
CA PHE A 155 15.12 16.29 0.11
C PHE A 155 15.45 17.58 0.87
N ALA A 156 14.92 17.77 2.08
CA ALA A 156 15.21 18.92 2.93
C ALA A 156 16.72 19.04 3.26
N MET A 157 17.40 17.91 3.49
CA MET A 157 18.85 17.91 3.73
C MET A 157 19.62 18.49 2.54
N PHE A 158 19.24 18.20 1.30
CA PHE A 158 19.86 18.80 0.11
C PHE A 158 19.67 20.31 0.04
N PHE A 159 18.48 20.80 0.39
CA PHE A 159 18.20 22.24 0.42
C PHE A 159 19.03 23.01 1.45
N ILE A 160 19.44 22.35 2.52
CA ILE A 160 20.33 22.94 3.53
C ILE A 160 21.80 22.78 3.11
N ALA A 161 22.18 21.61 2.58
CA ALA A 161 23.56 21.32 2.24
C ALA A 161 24.11 22.17 1.09
N VAL A 162 23.30 22.44 0.05
CA VAL A 162 23.73 23.21 -1.11
C VAL A 162 24.08 24.68 -0.75
N PRO A 163 23.19 25.48 -0.14
CA PRO A 163 23.52 26.86 0.22
C PRO A 163 24.66 26.94 1.29
N LEU A 164 24.70 25.99 2.21
CA LEU A 164 25.79 25.94 3.19
C LEU A 164 27.17 25.73 2.51
N SER A 165 27.22 24.81 1.55
CA SER A 165 28.41 24.50 0.76
C SER A 165 28.87 25.72 -0.05
N THR A 166 27.96 26.40 -0.72
CA THR A 166 28.28 27.61 -1.51
C THR A 166 28.77 28.75 -0.64
N THR A 167 28.16 28.94 0.53
CA THR A 167 28.63 29.96 1.52
C THR A 167 30.05 29.64 1.99
N LEU A 168 30.35 28.38 2.32
CA LEU A 168 31.70 27.99 2.76
C LEU A 168 32.74 28.15 1.65
N ILE A 169 32.41 27.85 0.42
CA ILE A 169 33.30 28.04 -0.75
C ILE A 169 33.58 29.55 -0.93
N HIS A 170 32.55 30.37 -0.86
CA HIS A 170 32.68 31.82 -1.01
C HIS A 170 33.54 32.45 0.08
N GLU A 171 33.34 32.06 1.34
CA GLU A 171 34.18 32.53 2.46
C GLU A 171 35.65 32.07 2.35
N ARG A 172 35.85 30.86 1.81
CA ARG A 172 37.21 30.37 1.52
C ARG A 172 37.90 31.22 0.46
N GLN A 173 37.18 31.60 -0.60
CA GLN A 173 37.68 32.42 -1.70
C GLN A 173 37.97 33.85 -1.25
N GLN A 174 37.17 34.40 -0.34
CA GLN A 174 37.37 35.74 0.23
C GLN A 174 38.48 35.79 1.30
N GLY A 175 39.10 34.67 1.66
CA GLY A 175 40.16 34.60 2.68
C GLY A 175 39.67 34.79 4.11
N THR A 176 38.36 34.87 4.35
CA THR A 176 37.75 35.06 5.67
C THR A 176 38.11 33.94 6.63
N LEU A 177 38.11 32.71 6.16
CA LEU A 177 38.53 31.53 6.95
C LEU A 177 39.99 31.60 7.37
N MET A 178 40.86 32.13 6.51
CA MET A 178 42.28 32.28 6.82
C MET A 178 42.51 33.33 7.91
N ARG A 179 41.77 34.45 7.89
CA ARG A 179 41.80 35.48 8.93
C ARG A 179 41.31 34.96 10.28
N LEU A 180 40.25 34.16 10.30
CA LEU A 180 39.73 33.54 11.52
C LEU A 180 40.74 32.55 12.13
N GLN A 181 41.46 31.79 11.29
CA GLN A 181 42.51 30.89 11.75
C GLN A 181 43.71 31.62 12.36
N THR A 182 44.12 32.78 11.81
CA THR A 182 45.20 33.61 12.38
C THR A 182 44.82 34.23 13.73
N MET A 183 43.51 34.39 14.00
CA MET A 183 42.99 34.81 15.30
C MET A 183 42.82 33.65 16.31
N GLY A 184 43.28 32.44 15.99
CA GLY A 184 43.23 31.28 16.89
C GLY A 184 41.85 30.59 16.98
N VAL A 185 40.90 30.92 16.09
CA VAL A 185 39.59 30.27 16.08
C VAL A 185 39.66 28.91 15.36
N SER A 186 39.32 27.85 16.06
CA SER A 186 39.32 26.49 15.48
C SER A 186 38.25 26.33 14.40
N ARG A 187 38.55 25.53 13.37
CA ARG A 187 37.61 25.24 12.27
C ARG A 187 36.25 24.65 12.76
N ALA A 188 36.29 23.85 13.82
CA ALA A 188 35.10 23.28 14.44
C ALA A 188 34.16 24.37 15.02
N ARG A 189 34.72 25.41 15.65
CA ARG A 189 33.96 26.56 16.18
C ARG A 189 33.30 27.39 15.09
N VAL A 190 33.99 27.58 13.96
CA VAL A 190 33.44 28.30 12.80
C VAL A 190 32.26 27.50 12.19
N LEU A 191 32.40 26.19 12.08
CA LEU A 191 31.34 25.33 11.54
C LEU A 191 30.13 25.24 12.48
N SER A 192 30.36 25.12 13.79
CA SER A 192 29.27 25.05 14.76
C SER A 192 28.43 26.32 14.82
N GLY A 193 29.07 27.51 14.64
CA GLY A 193 28.33 28.78 14.60
C GLY A 193 27.49 29.01 13.35
N LYS A 194 27.58 28.15 12.33
CA LYS A 194 26.79 28.23 11.09
C LYS A 194 25.60 27.24 11.03
N VAL A 195 25.58 26.29 11.94
CA VAL A 195 24.54 25.25 12.03
C VAL A 195 23.45 25.64 13.04
N VAL A 196 23.71 26.67 13.87
CA VAL A 196 22.74 27.26 14.78
C VAL A 196 22.09 28.48 14.13
#